data_3c28e853a85bcc15b81bc8094dcd5081
#
_entry.id   3c28e853a85bcc15b81bc8094dcd5081
#
_cell.length_a   1.000
_cell.length_b   1.000
_cell.length_c   1.000
_cell.angle_alpha   90.00
_cell.angle_beta   90.00
_cell.angle_gamma   90.00
#
_symmetry.space_group_name_H-M   'P 1'
#
loop_
_entity.id
_entity.type
_entity.pdbx_description
1 polymer ?
#
loop_
_entity_poly.entity_id
_entity_poly.type
_entity_poly.pdbx_seq_one_letter_code
_entity_poly.pdbx_strand_id
1 'polypeptide(L)'
;MKRFQLLVKPVSADCNSRCAYCFYRRTEALYPEPARHRMSAELLEQMVREFLELRQPETIFSWQGGEPTLAGLDFFEQVVRLEQAYGRPGQAVGNALQTNGTRLDQDWAGFLAEYRFLVGLSLDGPEEIHNTYRRNAFGQGSFEQVMAAVELLRRAGVAFNILAVVSKANVDRPAEVYRFFRQSGFQYLQFVPCLERDPSGLSLAPFSITPEAYGRFLCELWDLWLREGFPEVSIRDFDSYLQRRLQGKASLCTYQSSCGHYLVVEHNGDVYPCDFYVRPEWKLGRLGERPLRDFFQLPLARSFARAKSPRDPECGRCSWRGHCHAGCQKDRLDAQGASAGRSRFCPAYQAFFARAEKDLARLRRL
;
A
#
# COMPACT_ATOMS: atom_id res chain seq x y z
N MET A 1 -3.18 6.26 24.01
CA MET A 1 -2.15 6.57 23.00
C MET A 1 -2.67 6.12 21.63
N LYS A 2 -2.51 6.89 20.55
CA LYS A 2 -2.95 6.47 19.20
C LYS A 2 -2.03 5.32 18.75
N ARG A 3 -2.60 4.18 18.37
CA ARG A 3 -1.87 3.03 17.80
C ARG A 3 -1.33 3.42 16.43
N PHE A 4 -0.17 2.93 16.08
CA PHE A 4 0.43 3.13 14.76
C PHE A 4 1.25 1.91 14.34
N GLN A 5 1.58 1.83 13.08
CA GLN A 5 2.39 0.78 12.46
C GLN A 5 3.71 1.38 11.98
N LEU A 6 4.71 0.55 11.80
CA LEU A 6 5.91 0.92 11.05
C LEU A 6 5.85 0.31 9.66
N LEU A 7 6.08 1.15 8.64
CA LEU A 7 6.41 0.72 7.31
C LEU A 7 7.93 0.82 7.16
N VAL A 8 8.58 -0.32 6.98
CA VAL A 8 10.04 -0.41 6.99
C VAL A 8 10.55 -0.73 5.59
N LYS A 9 11.53 0.03 5.13
CA LYS A 9 12.20 -0.18 3.84
C LYS A 9 13.62 -0.68 4.06
N PRO A 10 13.82 -1.99 4.25
CA PRO A 10 15.11 -2.54 4.63
C PRO A 10 16.20 -2.35 3.56
N VAL A 11 15.79 -2.14 2.32
CA VAL A 11 16.65 -1.94 1.15
C VAL A 11 16.31 -0.67 0.35
N SER A 12 15.65 0.31 0.98
CA SER A 12 15.20 1.55 0.32
C SER A 12 14.38 1.30 -0.95
N ALA A 13 14.81 1.87 -2.08
CA ALA A 13 14.21 1.72 -3.40
C ALA A 13 14.81 0.57 -4.23
N ASP A 14 15.82 -0.14 -3.71
CA ASP A 14 16.49 -1.22 -4.45
C ASP A 14 15.48 -2.30 -4.83
N CYS A 15 15.46 -2.67 -6.10
CA CYS A 15 14.53 -3.64 -6.65
C CYS A 15 15.14 -4.40 -7.83
N ASN A 16 14.81 -5.67 -7.94
CA ASN A 16 15.15 -6.50 -9.11
C ASN A 16 14.15 -6.35 -10.28
N SER A 17 13.10 -5.54 -10.09
CA SER A 17 12.12 -5.16 -11.12
C SER A 17 12.27 -3.71 -11.53
N ARG A 18 11.80 -3.36 -12.74
CA ARG A 18 11.81 -2.01 -13.32
C ARG A 18 10.42 -1.62 -13.79
N CYS A 19 9.42 -1.78 -12.92
CA CYS A 19 8.03 -1.43 -13.24
C CYS A 19 7.91 0.03 -13.67
N ALA A 20 7.23 0.29 -14.80
CA ALA A 20 7.19 1.61 -15.40
C ALA A 20 6.54 2.68 -14.48
N TYR A 21 5.51 2.31 -13.74
CA TYR A 21 4.75 3.20 -12.86
C TYR A 21 5.29 3.23 -11.40
N CYS A 22 6.44 2.58 -11.10
CA CYS A 22 6.92 2.47 -9.73
C CYS A 22 7.34 3.83 -9.18
N PHE A 23 6.63 4.32 -8.16
CA PHE A 23 6.93 5.61 -7.54
C PHE A 23 8.21 5.59 -6.69
N TYR A 24 8.69 4.41 -6.25
CA TYR A 24 9.95 4.26 -5.52
C TYR A 24 11.17 4.66 -6.34
N ARG A 25 11.11 4.61 -7.66
CA ARG A 25 12.19 5.07 -8.54
C ARG A 25 12.58 6.53 -8.32
N ARG A 26 11.67 7.34 -7.77
CA ARG A 26 11.98 8.72 -7.40
C ARG A 26 12.81 8.83 -6.13
N THR A 27 12.80 7.82 -5.28
CA THR A 27 13.59 7.78 -4.05
C THR A 27 15.00 7.26 -4.29
N GLU A 28 15.29 6.66 -5.44
CA GLU A 28 16.67 6.25 -5.84
C GLU A 28 17.64 7.43 -5.76
N ALA A 29 17.22 8.64 -6.13
CA ALA A 29 18.05 9.83 -6.09
C ALA A 29 18.29 10.40 -4.67
N LEU A 30 17.53 9.98 -3.67
CA LEU A 30 17.72 10.44 -2.28
C LEU A 30 18.86 9.74 -1.57
N TYR A 31 19.18 8.55 -2.03
CA TYR A 31 20.21 7.69 -1.46
C TYR A 31 21.13 7.22 -2.60
N PRO A 32 22.06 8.08 -3.03
CA PRO A 32 22.89 7.85 -4.23
C PRO A 32 24.09 6.94 -3.99
N GLU A 33 24.13 6.23 -2.88
CA GLU A 33 25.25 5.33 -2.55
C GLU A 33 25.40 4.26 -3.65
N PRO A 34 26.61 3.97 -4.11
CA PRO A 34 26.85 3.03 -5.21
C PRO A 34 26.66 1.55 -4.80
N ALA A 35 26.58 1.27 -3.50
CA ALA A 35 26.35 -0.05 -2.95
C ALA A 35 24.85 -0.34 -2.79
N ARG A 36 24.48 -1.63 -2.69
CA ARG A 36 23.10 -2.02 -2.34
C ARG A 36 22.77 -1.51 -0.94
N HIS A 37 21.62 -0.87 -0.82
CA HIS A 37 21.12 -0.42 0.46
C HIS A 37 20.70 -1.64 1.27
N ARG A 38 21.06 -1.66 2.54
CA ARG A 38 20.60 -2.67 3.51
C ARG A 38 20.61 -2.03 4.90
N MET A 39 19.52 -2.20 5.63
CA MET A 39 19.44 -1.81 7.04
C MET A 39 20.47 -2.62 7.85
N SER A 40 21.28 -1.93 8.68
CA SER A 40 22.27 -2.62 9.51
C SER A 40 21.60 -3.41 10.63
N ALA A 41 22.33 -4.39 11.18
CA ALA A 41 21.84 -5.22 12.28
C ALA A 41 21.56 -4.38 13.54
N GLU A 42 22.40 -3.40 13.83
CA GLU A 42 22.29 -2.51 14.98
C GLU A 42 21.05 -1.62 14.86
N LEU A 43 20.79 -1.07 13.66
CA LEU A 43 19.63 -0.23 13.40
C LEU A 43 18.33 -1.05 13.45
N LEU A 44 18.34 -2.27 12.92
CA LEU A 44 17.23 -3.21 13.00
C LEU A 44 16.90 -3.53 14.47
N GLU A 45 17.90 -3.89 15.26
CA GLU A 45 17.74 -4.17 16.68
C GLU A 45 17.18 -2.98 17.44
N GLN A 46 17.73 -1.79 17.24
CA GLN A 46 17.24 -0.55 17.83
C GLN A 46 15.78 -0.31 17.51
N MET A 47 15.40 -0.40 16.22
CA MET A 47 14.05 -0.19 15.75
C MET A 47 13.06 -1.19 16.37
N VAL A 48 13.39 -2.47 16.34
CA VAL A 48 12.52 -3.53 16.89
C VAL A 48 12.32 -3.34 18.39
N ARG A 49 13.39 -3.13 19.13
CA ARG A 49 13.35 -2.87 20.58
C ARG A 49 12.49 -1.65 20.91
N GLU A 50 12.78 -0.48 20.32
CA GLU A 50 12.03 0.75 20.57
C GLU A 50 10.54 0.60 20.24
N PHE A 51 10.20 -0.12 19.18
CA PHE A 51 8.80 -0.27 18.79
C PHE A 51 8.04 -1.25 19.70
N LEU A 52 8.66 -2.34 20.14
CA LEU A 52 8.06 -3.30 21.08
C LEU A 52 7.93 -2.70 22.50
N GLU A 53 8.87 -1.86 22.93
CA GLU A 53 8.83 -1.15 24.22
C GLU A 53 7.64 -0.18 24.34
N LEU A 54 7.03 0.25 23.23
CA LEU A 54 5.81 1.07 23.27
C LEU A 54 4.59 0.31 23.82
N ARG A 55 4.66 -1.00 23.94
CA ARG A 55 3.62 -1.88 24.50
C ARG A 55 2.24 -1.67 23.89
N GLN A 56 2.20 -1.48 22.58
CA GLN A 56 0.93 -1.45 21.89
C GLN A 56 0.27 -2.84 21.97
N PRO A 57 -1.08 -2.95 22.06
CA PRO A 57 -1.77 -4.24 22.04
C PRO A 57 -1.45 -5.08 20.79
N GLU A 58 -1.25 -4.40 19.66
CA GLU A 58 -0.77 -4.96 18.41
C GLU A 58 0.40 -4.12 17.91
N THR A 59 1.52 -4.76 17.64
CA THR A 59 2.71 -4.16 17.04
C THR A 59 2.90 -4.76 15.66
N ILE A 60 2.75 -3.94 14.61
CA ILE A 60 2.79 -4.42 13.22
C ILE A 60 3.96 -3.78 12.49
N PHE A 61 4.85 -4.62 11.97
CA PHE A 61 5.89 -4.27 11.02
C PHE A 61 5.40 -4.55 9.61
N SER A 62 5.44 -3.55 8.74
CA SER A 62 5.09 -3.68 7.32
C SER A 62 6.35 -3.49 6.49
N TRP A 63 6.91 -4.58 5.99
CA TRP A 63 8.13 -4.61 5.20
C TRP A 63 7.80 -4.32 3.75
N GLN A 64 8.36 -3.25 3.22
CA GLN A 64 8.03 -2.74 1.89
C GLN A 64 9.25 -1.99 1.30
N GLY A 65 9.05 -1.22 0.25
CA GLY A 65 10.10 -0.43 -0.41
C GLY A 65 10.27 -0.86 -1.85
N GLY A 66 11.52 -1.00 -2.32
CA GLY A 66 11.82 -1.58 -3.63
C GLY A 66 11.38 -3.03 -3.70
N GLU A 67 12.28 -3.95 -3.39
CA GLU A 67 11.92 -5.35 -3.15
C GLU A 67 12.56 -5.81 -1.82
N PRO A 68 11.77 -5.92 -0.74
CA PRO A 68 12.31 -6.20 0.59
C PRO A 68 13.01 -7.55 0.70
N THR A 69 12.68 -8.55 -0.15
CA THR A 69 13.35 -9.85 -0.16
C THR A 69 14.82 -9.76 -0.61
N LEU A 70 15.25 -8.64 -1.19
CA LEU A 70 16.66 -8.38 -1.48
C LEU A 70 17.51 -8.22 -0.20
N ALA A 71 16.90 -7.95 0.95
CA ALA A 71 17.59 -7.98 2.24
C ALA A 71 18.09 -9.39 2.62
N GLY A 72 17.52 -10.45 1.99
CA GLY A 72 17.84 -11.84 2.26
C GLY A 72 17.00 -12.45 3.37
N LEU A 73 16.87 -13.77 3.37
CA LEU A 73 16.10 -14.51 4.38
C LEU A 73 16.73 -14.35 5.78
N ASP A 74 18.06 -14.35 5.86
CA ASP A 74 18.85 -14.12 7.07
C ASP A 74 18.47 -12.83 7.82
N PHE A 75 18.14 -11.78 7.08
CA PHE A 75 17.64 -10.52 7.65
C PHE A 75 16.30 -10.73 8.35
N PHE A 76 15.36 -11.41 7.73
CA PHE A 76 14.02 -11.66 8.31
C PHE A 76 14.05 -12.68 9.45
N GLU A 77 14.95 -13.65 9.41
CA GLU A 77 15.22 -14.50 10.57
C GLU A 77 15.74 -13.69 11.76
N GLN A 78 16.61 -12.70 11.50
CA GLN A 78 17.07 -11.80 12.55
C GLN A 78 15.92 -10.93 13.08
N VAL A 79 15.00 -10.44 12.22
CA VAL A 79 13.78 -9.75 12.67
C VAL A 79 13.03 -10.57 13.70
N VAL A 80 12.71 -11.82 13.37
CA VAL A 80 11.94 -12.70 14.27
C VAL A 80 12.70 -12.98 15.57
N ARG A 81 14.02 -13.25 15.49
CA ARG A 81 14.84 -13.43 16.71
C ARG A 81 14.78 -12.21 17.64
N LEU A 82 14.84 -11.00 17.08
CA LEU A 82 14.75 -9.77 17.85
C LEU A 82 13.33 -9.55 18.43
N GLU A 83 12.30 -9.88 17.65
CA GLU A 83 10.91 -9.81 18.12
C GLU A 83 10.67 -10.77 19.31
N GLN A 84 11.23 -11.97 19.24
CA GLN A 84 11.19 -12.95 20.34
C GLN A 84 11.97 -12.48 21.54
N ALA A 85 13.13 -11.85 21.35
CA ALA A 85 13.99 -11.38 22.44
C ALA A 85 13.41 -10.17 23.18
N TYR A 86 12.80 -9.22 22.47
CA TYR A 86 12.27 -7.98 23.03
C TYR A 86 10.76 -7.98 23.24
N GLY A 87 10.03 -8.93 22.65
CA GLY A 87 8.60 -9.12 22.83
C GLY A 87 8.26 -9.59 24.24
N ARG A 88 7.00 -9.43 24.63
CA ARG A 88 6.52 -9.80 25.97
C ARG A 88 5.40 -10.82 25.86
N PRO A 89 5.22 -11.67 26.87
CA PRO A 89 4.07 -12.57 26.93
C PRO A 89 2.75 -11.81 26.73
N GLY A 90 1.93 -12.26 25.80
CA GLY A 90 0.64 -11.66 25.47
C GLY A 90 0.68 -10.43 24.55
N GLN A 91 1.86 -9.98 24.11
CA GLN A 91 1.98 -8.95 23.08
C GLN A 91 1.77 -9.56 21.70
N ALA A 92 0.79 -9.06 20.94
CA ALA A 92 0.60 -9.47 19.55
C ALA A 92 1.61 -8.72 18.66
N VAL A 93 2.49 -9.47 18.01
CA VAL A 93 3.45 -8.95 17.01
C VAL A 93 3.08 -9.56 15.67
N GLY A 94 2.98 -8.73 14.64
CA GLY A 94 2.62 -9.15 13.29
C GLY A 94 3.56 -8.56 12.25
N ASN A 95 3.84 -9.37 11.22
CA ASN A 95 4.65 -8.99 10.08
C ASN A 95 3.83 -9.05 8.79
N ALA A 96 3.90 -7.99 7.99
CA ALA A 96 3.36 -7.94 6.64
C ALA A 96 4.49 -7.69 5.65
N LEU A 97 4.60 -8.50 4.61
CA LEU A 97 5.62 -8.40 3.57
C LEU A 97 4.98 -8.06 2.23
N GLN A 98 5.23 -6.87 1.69
CA GLN A 98 4.81 -6.51 0.34
C GLN A 98 5.94 -6.81 -0.63
N THR A 99 5.72 -7.72 -1.56
CA THR A 99 6.75 -8.21 -2.49
C THR A 99 6.24 -8.33 -3.92
N ASN A 100 7.16 -8.27 -4.87
CA ASN A 100 6.89 -8.62 -6.26
C ASN A 100 6.86 -10.16 -6.49
N GLY A 101 7.22 -10.96 -5.50
CA GLY A 101 7.15 -12.41 -5.50
C GLY A 101 8.24 -13.14 -6.27
N THR A 102 9.04 -12.44 -7.09
CA THR A 102 9.97 -13.08 -8.04
C THR A 102 11.19 -13.76 -7.41
N ARG A 103 11.38 -13.58 -6.10
CA ARG A 103 12.48 -14.18 -5.32
C ARG A 103 12.00 -15.16 -4.25
N LEU A 104 10.70 -15.42 -4.20
CA LEU A 104 10.17 -16.40 -3.25
C LEU A 104 10.50 -17.82 -3.73
N ASP A 105 11.08 -18.60 -2.86
CA ASP A 105 11.40 -20.02 -3.03
C ASP A 105 10.80 -20.83 -1.87
N GLN A 106 11.19 -22.11 -1.78
CA GLN A 106 10.70 -23.02 -0.76
C GLN A 106 11.08 -22.58 0.67
N ASP A 107 12.30 -22.06 0.84
CA ASP A 107 12.81 -21.61 2.14
C ASP A 107 12.04 -20.37 2.61
N TRP A 108 11.82 -19.41 1.71
CA TRP A 108 10.96 -18.27 1.98
C TRP A 108 9.53 -18.70 2.34
N ALA A 109 8.93 -19.59 1.57
CA ALA A 109 7.56 -20.04 1.83
C ALA A 109 7.43 -20.73 3.19
N GLY A 110 8.41 -21.58 3.55
CA GLY A 110 8.50 -22.23 4.87
C GLY A 110 8.60 -21.21 6.01
N PHE A 111 9.52 -20.27 5.90
CA PHE A 111 9.70 -19.18 6.87
C PHE A 111 8.43 -18.32 7.05
N LEU A 112 7.82 -17.88 5.95
CA LEU A 112 6.62 -17.04 5.99
C LEU A 112 5.43 -17.77 6.63
N ALA A 113 5.31 -19.08 6.42
CA ALA A 113 4.30 -19.91 7.05
C ALA A 113 4.55 -20.11 8.55
N GLU A 114 5.78 -20.48 8.94
CA GLU A 114 6.18 -20.71 10.34
C GLU A 114 5.90 -19.49 11.21
N TYR A 115 6.30 -18.30 10.74
CA TYR A 115 6.15 -17.05 11.48
C TYR A 115 4.88 -16.25 11.13
N ARG A 116 3.96 -16.87 10.37
CA ARG A 116 2.63 -16.31 10.02
C ARG A 116 2.69 -14.91 9.44
N PHE A 117 3.60 -14.65 8.52
CA PHE A 117 3.63 -13.40 7.79
C PHE A 117 2.38 -13.26 6.92
N LEU A 118 1.82 -12.04 6.85
CA LEU A 118 0.85 -11.69 5.83
C LEU A 118 1.59 -11.19 4.59
N VAL A 119 1.43 -11.86 3.46
CA VAL A 119 2.11 -11.48 2.22
C VAL A 119 1.19 -10.66 1.33
N GLY A 120 1.62 -9.45 0.95
CA GLY A 120 1.04 -8.69 -0.14
C GLY A 120 1.78 -9.03 -1.44
N LEU A 121 1.14 -9.73 -2.37
CA LEU A 121 1.75 -10.12 -3.63
C LEU A 121 1.32 -9.18 -4.76
N SER A 122 2.29 -8.65 -5.48
CA SER A 122 2.05 -7.71 -6.57
C SER A 122 1.65 -8.41 -7.87
N LEU A 123 0.36 -8.28 -8.28
CA LEU A 123 -0.15 -8.88 -9.52
C LEU A 123 -1.27 -7.99 -10.10
N ASP A 124 -1.13 -7.52 -11.35
CA ASP A 124 -2.03 -6.49 -11.91
C ASP A 124 -3.19 -7.07 -12.75
N GLY A 125 -3.23 -8.37 -12.96
CA GLY A 125 -4.22 -9.07 -13.79
C GLY A 125 -3.61 -10.24 -14.58
N PRO A 126 -4.24 -10.68 -15.67
CA PRO A 126 -3.69 -11.70 -16.59
C PRO A 126 -2.32 -11.29 -17.12
N GLU A 127 -1.60 -12.25 -17.70
CA GLU A 127 -0.22 -12.10 -18.14
C GLU A 127 0.03 -10.86 -19.01
N GLU A 128 -0.78 -10.65 -20.04
CA GLU A 128 -0.67 -9.51 -20.96
C GLU A 128 -0.73 -8.17 -20.19
N ILE A 129 -1.70 -8.05 -19.29
CA ILE A 129 -1.89 -6.85 -18.47
C ILE A 129 -0.72 -6.67 -17.51
N HIS A 130 -0.36 -7.72 -16.77
CA HIS A 130 0.72 -7.67 -15.81
C HIS A 130 2.05 -7.30 -16.47
N ASN A 131 2.41 -7.99 -17.53
CA ASN A 131 3.68 -7.83 -18.22
C ASN A 131 3.78 -6.52 -19.03
N THR A 132 2.68 -5.76 -19.18
CA THR A 132 2.73 -4.43 -19.81
C THR A 132 3.67 -3.50 -19.06
N TYR A 133 3.57 -3.42 -17.73
CA TYR A 133 4.35 -2.49 -16.91
C TYR A 133 5.22 -3.13 -15.85
N ARG A 134 4.98 -4.40 -15.48
CA ARG A 134 5.82 -5.12 -14.52
C ARG A 134 6.88 -5.95 -15.25
N ARG A 135 8.05 -5.35 -15.38
CA ARG A 135 9.18 -5.95 -16.09
C ARG A 135 10.43 -5.91 -15.22
N ASN A 136 11.33 -6.86 -15.44
CA ASN A 136 12.66 -6.85 -14.84
C ASN A 136 13.61 -5.86 -15.57
N ALA A 137 14.86 -5.76 -15.11
CA ALA A 137 15.86 -4.89 -15.72
C ALA A 137 16.20 -5.23 -17.19
N PHE A 138 15.89 -6.45 -17.65
CA PHE A 138 16.09 -6.92 -19.02
C PHE A 138 14.85 -6.75 -19.90
N GLY A 139 13.78 -6.10 -19.39
CA GLY A 139 12.55 -5.88 -20.12
C GLY A 139 11.61 -7.10 -20.19
N GLN A 140 11.93 -8.20 -19.53
CA GLN A 140 11.10 -9.39 -19.49
C GLN A 140 9.96 -9.23 -18.48
N GLY A 141 8.78 -9.78 -18.78
CA GLY A 141 7.65 -9.83 -17.87
C GLY A 141 7.92 -10.73 -16.67
N SER A 142 7.18 -10.53 -15.59
CA SER A 142 7.35 -11.29 -14.35
C SER A 142 6.16 -12.18 -13.99
N PHE A 143 5.14 -12.26 -14.84
CA PHE A 143 3.89 -12.97 -14.54
C PHE A 143 4.09 -14.43 -14.13
N GLU A 144 4.84 -15.21 -14.90
CA GLU A 144 5.09 -16.62 -14.60
C GLU A 144 5.77 -16.81 -13.24
N GLN A 145 6.76 -15.98 -12.94
CA GLN A 145 7.48 -16.02 -11.65
C GLN A 145 6.53 -15.70 -10.48
N VAL A 146 5.64 -14.72 -10.65
CA VAL A 146 4.64 -14.37 -9.64
C VAL A 146 3.64 -15.50 -9.45
N MET A 147 3.16 -16.14 -10.52
CA MET A 147 2.25 -17.28 -10.42
C MET A 147 2.92 -18.51 -9.77
N ALA A 148 4.21 -18.74 -10.04
CA ALA A 148 4.97 -19.76 -9.33
C ALA A 148 5.06 -19.45 -7.82
N ALA A 149 5.27 -18.20 -7.44
CA ALA A 149 5.24 -17.77 -6.04
C ALA A 149 3.85 -17.98 -5.39
N VAL A 150 2.76 -17.75 -6.12
CA VAL A 150 1.39 -18.05 -5.65
C VAL A 150 1.27 -19.54 -5.27
N GLU A 151 1.74 -20.44 -6.11
CA GLU A 151 1.68 -21.88 -5.84
C GLU A 151 2.55 -22.29 -4.64
N LEU A 152 3.71 -21.66 -4.46
CA LEU A 152 4.55 -21.88 -3.27
C LEU A 152 3.83 -21.42 -1.99
N LEU A 153 3.29 -20.22 -1.97
CA LEU A 153 2.57 -19.68 -0.81
C LEU A 153 1.34 -20.50 -0.44
N ARG A 154 0.57 -20.95 -1.45
CA ARG A 154 -0.59 -21.82 -1.23
C ARG A 154 -0.21 -23.16 -0.61
N ARG A 155 0.81 -23.83 -1.18
CA ARG A 155 1.29 -25.14 -0.67
C ARG A 155 1.81 -25.04 0.76
N ALA A 156 2.45 -23.92 1.10
CA ALA A 156 2.94 -23.68 2.45
C ALA A 156 1.86 -23.16 3.42
N GLY A 157 0.65 -22.86 2.96
CA GLY A 157 -0.43 -22.32 3.80
C GLY A 157 -0.22 -20.88 4.25
N VAL A 158 0.59 -20.10 3.53
CA VAL A 158 0.86 -18.69 3.83
C VAL A 158 -0.37 -17.84 3.49
N ALA A 159 -0.79 -16.99 4.43
CA ALA A 159 -1.84 -16.00 4.17
C ALA A 159 -1.32 -14.89 3.25
N PHE A 160 -2.02 -14.63 2.14
CA PHE A 160 -1.62 -13.57 1.23
C PHE A 160 -2.82 -12.86 0.59
N ASN A 161 -2.59 -11.63 0.18
CA ASN A 161 -3.51 -10.84 -0.64
C ASN A 161 -2.83 -10.38 -1.93
N ILE A 162 -3.64 -10.10 -2.95
CA ILE A 162 -3.16 -9.51 -4.21
C ILE A 162 -3.27 -8.00 -4.13
N LEU A 163 -2.18 -7.32 -4.47
CA LEU A 163 -2.14 -5.87 -4.70
C LEU A 163 -1.99 -5.62 -6.20
N ALA A 164 -3.03 -5.06 -6.81
CA ALA A 164 -3.06 -4.69 -8.22
C ALA A 164 -3.00 -3.17 -8.39
N VAL A 165 -2.11 -2.70 -9.24
CA VAL A 165 -2.09 -1.28 -9.67
C VAL A 165 -3.06 -1.10 -10.82
N VAL A 166 -4.05 -0.21 -10.62
CA VAL A 166 -4.98 0.19 -11.69
C VAL A 166 -4.31 1.26 -12.55
N SER A 167 -3.91 0.87 -13.74
CA SER A 167 -3.15 1.66 -14.71
C SER A 167 -3.86 1.67 -16.08
N LYS A 168 -3.28 2.33 -17.05
CA LYS A 168 -3.78 2.28 -18.44
C LYS A 168 -3.90 0.87 -19.03
N ALA A 169 -3.17 -0.12 -18.48
CA ALA A 169 -3.23 -1.49 -18.98
C ALA A 169 -4.53 -2.22 -18.60
N ASN A 170 -5.17 -1.83 -17.50
CA ASN A 170 -6.30 -2.57 -16.92
C ASN A 170 -7.54 -1.71 -16.56
N VAL A 171 -7.45 -0.39 -16.54
CA VAL A 171 -8.53 0.50 -16.06
C VAL A 171 -9.82 0.36 -16.89
N ASP A 172 -9.73 0.04 -18.17
CA ASP A 172 -10.87 -0.18 -19.05
C ASP A 172 -11.24 -1.68 -19.21
N ARG A 173 -10.62 -2.56 -18.40
CA ARG A 173 -10.81 -4.03 -18.44
C ARG A 173 -11.17 -4.62 -17.04
N PRO A 174 -12.06 -4.00 -16.21
CA PRO A 174 -12.30 -4.45 -14.84
C PRO A 174 -12.89 -5.87 -14.77
N ALA A 175 -13.78 -6.22 -15.69
CA ALA A 175 -14.38 -7.55 -15.74
C ALA A 175 -13.37 -8.67 -16.01
N GLU A 176 -12.43 -8.43 -16.91
CA GLU A 176 -11.38 -9.38 -17.23
C GLU A 176 -10.43 -9.60 -16.07
N VAL A 177 -9.95 -8.49 -15.46
CA VAL A 177 -9.07 -8.55 -14.29
C VAL A 177 -9.75 -9.26 -13.12
N TYR A 178 -11.00 -8.92 -12.84
CA TYR A 178 -11.74 -9.53 -11.74
C TYR A 178 -12.00 -11.03 -11.95
N ARG A 179 -12.43 -11.42 -13.14
CA ARG A 179 -12.66 -12.84 -13.48
C ARG A 179 -11.37 -13.64 -13.43
N PHE A 180 -10.26 -13.09 -13.94
CA PHE A 180 -8.96 -13.72 -13.78
C PHE A 180 -8.62 -13.98 -12.32
N PHE A 181 -8.77 -13.01 -11.43
CA PHE A 181 -8.50 -13.19 -10.01
C PHE A 181 -9.43 -14.22 -9.37
N ARG A 182 -10.70 -14.20 -9.71
CA ARG A 182 -11.70 -15.18 -9.24
C ARG A 182 -11.36 -16.60 -9.70
N GLN A 183 -11.10 -16.79 -10.98
CA GLN A 183 -10.75 -18.09 -11.57
C GLN A 183 -9.42 -18.62 -11.03
N SER A 184 -8.51 -17.73 -10.70
CA SER A 184 -7.25 -18.08 -10.02
C SER A 184 -7.43 -18.35 -8.51
N GLY A 185 -8.63 -18.24 -7.95
CA GLY A 185 -8.92 -18.55 -6.54
C GLY A 185 -8.42 -17.51 -5.54
N PHE A 186 -8.20 -16.26 -5.96
CA PHE A 186 -7.82 -15.18 -5.05
C PHE A 186 -9.04 -14.60 -4.34
N GLN A 187 -8.97 -14.54 -3.01
CA GLN A 187 -10.06 -14.06 -2.15
C GLN A 187 -9.82 -12.67 -1.56
N TYR A 188 -8.58 -12.19 -1.51
CA TYR A 188 -8.22 -10.91 -0.90
C TYR A 188 -7.55 -10.01 -1.93
N LEU A 189 -8.25 -8.96 -2.35
CA LEU A 189 -7.83 -8.08 -3.43
C LEU A 189 -7.71 -6.63 -2.96
N GLN A 190 -6.69 -5.93 -3.42
CA GLN A 190 -6.53 -4.49 -3.23
C GLN A 190 -6.19 -3.85 -4.57
N PHE A 191 -6.92 -2.80 -4.94
CA PHE A 191 -6.72 -2.04 -6.15
C PHE A 191 -6.18 -0.64 -5.83
N VAL A 192 -5.03 -0.29 -6.36
CA VAL A 192 -4.37 1.00 -6.12
C VAL A 192 -4.35 1.82 -7.40
N PRO A 193 -5.04 2.98 -7.46
CA PRO A 193 -5.05 3.79 -8.68
C PRO A 193 -3.68 4.39 -8.97
N CYS A 194 -3.26 4.27 -10.22
CA CYS A 194 -2.02 4.83 -10.72
C CYS A 194 -2.21 6.31 -11.10
N LEU A 195 -1.54 7.18 -10.38
CA LEU A 195 -1.44 8.60 -10.72
C LEU A 195 -0.03 9.09 -10.42
N GLU A 196 0.78 9.18 -11.46
CA GLU A 196 2.18 9.58 -11.36
C GLU A 196 2.49 10.72 -12.35
N ARG A 197 3.47 11.53 -11.99
CA ARG A 197 4.03 12.51 -12.92
C ARG A 197 5.02 11.83 -13.84
N ASP A 198 5.21 12.41 -15.02
CA ASP A 198 6.31 12.03 -15.89
C ASP A 198 7.68 12.39 -15.26
N PRO A 199 8.79 11.95 -15.83
CA PRO A 199 10.12 12.27 -15.29
C PRO A 199 10.44 13.77 -15.28
N SER A 200 9.83 14.58 -16.17
CA SER A 200 10.01 16.04 -16.17
C SER A 200 9.24 16.73 -15.03
N GLY A 201 8.23 16.07 -14.46
CA GLY A 201 7.34 16.61 -13.45
C GLY A 201 6.32 17.62 -13.98
N LEU A 202 6.28 17.85 -15.31
CA LEU A 202 5.45 18.86 -15.97
C LEU A 202 4.11 18.32 -16.46
N SER A 203 3.97 16.99 -16.56
CA SER A 203 2.74 16.32 -16.98
C SER A 203 2.50 15.03 -16.20
N LEU A 204 1.35 14.41 -16.42
CA LEU A 204 1.07 13.08 -15.89
C LEU A 204 1.71 12.03 -16.80
N ALA A 205 2.28 11.00 -16.17
CA ALA A 205 2.86 9.88 -16.90
C ALA A 205 1.81 9.13 -17.73
N PRO A 206 2.17 8.58 -18.92
CA PRO A 206 1.22 7.99 -19.86
C PRO A 206 0.47 6.76 -19.33
N PHE A 207 0.98 6.11 -18.31
CA PHE A 207 0.32 5.00 -17.61
C PHE A 207 -0.65 5.43 -16.50
N SER A 208 -0.71 6.74 -16.17
CA SER A 208 -1.66 7.30 -15.22
C SER A 208 -3.08 7.26 -15.78
N ILE A 209 -4.06 7.05 -14.91
CA ILE A 209 -5.46 6.90 -15.28
C ILE A 209 -6.25 8.18 -15.09
N THR A 210 -7.35 8.33 -15.86
CA THR A 210 -8.27 9.45 -15.70
C THR A 210 -9.30 9.18 -14.60
N PRO A 211 -9.86 10.24 -14.00
CA PRO A 211 -10.93 10.08 -13.01
C PRO A 211 -12.14 9.32 -13.55
N GLU A 212 -12.53 9.60 -14.79
CA GLU A 212 -13.70 8.99 -15.45
C GLU A 212 -13.49 7.49 -15.67
N ALA A 213 -12.30 7.09 -16.16
CA ALA A 213 -11.96 5.69 -16.36
C ALA A 213 -11.93 4.95 -15.01
N TYR A 214 -11.34 5.56 -13.97
CA TYR A 214 -11.32 4.96 -12.64
C TYR A 214 -12.72 4.84 -12.03
N GLY A 215 -13.60 5.84 -12.26
CA GLY A 215 -14.99 5.78 -11.82
C GLY A 215 -15.77 4.63 -12.47
N ARG A 216 -15.60 4.42 -13.79
CA ARG A 216 -16.17 3.27 -14.51
C ARG A 216 -15.63 1.95 -13.94
N PHE A 217 -14.31 1.87 -13.77
CA PHE A 217 -13.63 0.70 -13.20
C PHE A 217 -14.23 0.32 -11.84
N LEU A 218 -14.34 1.27 -10.90
CA LEU A 218 -14.88 1.00 -9.56
C LEU A 218 -16.35 0.58 -9.59
N CYS A 219 -17.19 1.23 -10.42
CA CYS A 219 -18.60 0.91 -10.51
C CYS A 219 -18.84 -0.48 -11.11
N GLU A 220 -18.15 -0.81 -12.20
CA GLU A 220 -18.26 -2.13 -12.83
C GLU A 220 -17.71 -3.24 -11.93
N LEU A 221 -16.56 -3.00 -11.28
CA LEU A 221 -15.98 -3.93 -10.33
C LEU A 221 -16.91 -4.16 -9.13
N TRP A 222 -17.58 -3.12 -8.61
CA TRP A 222 -18.58 -3.22 -7.56
C TRP A 222 -19.75 -4.11 -7.98
N ASP A 223 -20.29 -3.91 -9.18
CA ASP A 223 -21.41 -4.69 -9.71
C ASP A 223 -21.05 -6.16 -9.88
N LEU A 224 -19.86 -6.45 -10.38
CA LEU A 224 -19.33 -7.82 -10.51
C LEU A 224 -19.11 -8.47 -9.15
N TRP A 225 -18.51 -7.74 -8.22
CA TRP A 225 -18.24 -8.23 -6.86
C TRP A 225 -19.52 -8.59 -6.12
N LEU A 226 -20.55 -7.73 -6.14
CA LEU A 226 -21.84 -8.03 -5.52
C LEU A 226 -22.52 -9.26 -6.11
N ARG A 227 -22.42 -9.46 -7.42
CA ARG A 227 -23.09 -10.55 -8.13
C ARG A 227 -22.34 -11.87 -8.04
N GLU A 228 -21.04 -11.84 -8.10
CA GLU A 228 -20.19 -13.01 -8.36
C GLU A 228 -19.23 -13.34 -7.21
N GLY A 229 -19.04 -12.48 -6.23
CA GLY A 229 -17.97 -12.62 -5.25
C GLY A 229 -18.31 -12.28 -3.80
N PHE A 230 -19.37 -11.55 -3.52
CA PHE A 230 -19.76 -11.25 -2.16
C PHE A 230 -20.50 -12.44 -1.53
N PRO A 231 -20.20 -12.84 -0.25
CA PRO A 231 -19.19 -12.26 0.66
C PRO A 231 -17.81 -12.94 0.61
N GLU A 232 -17.57 -13.93 -0.29
CA GLU A 232 -16.36 -14.77 -0.26
C GLU A 232 -15.10 -14.02 -0.68
N VAL A 233 -15.23 -12.98 -1.50
CA VAL A 233 -14.10 -12.15 -1.96
C VAL A 233 -14.09 -10.83 -1.22
N SER A 234 -12.98 -10.53 -0.57
CA SER A 234 -12.69 -9.24 0.05
C SER A 234 -12.02 -8.32 -0.96
N ILE A 235 -12.63 -7.18 -1.26
CA ILE A 235 -11.99 -6.07 -1.99
C ILE A 235 -11.81 -4.93 -1.01
N ARG A 236 -10.57 -4.62 -0.66
CA ARG A 236 -10.23 -3.72 0.44
C ARG A 236 -10.89 -2.34 0.36
N ASP A 237 -11.05 -1.79 -0.85
CA ASP A 237 -11.73 -0.51 -1.06
C ASP A 237 -13.22 -0.61 -0.70
N PHE A 238 -13.87 -1.68 -1.11
CA PHE A 238 -15.29 -1.93 -0.85
C PHE A 238 -15.55 -2.25 0.61
N ASP A 239 -14.73 -3.10 1.20
CA ASP A 239 -14.81 -3.41 2.63
C ASP A 239 -14.61 -2.16 3.48
N SER A 240 -13.65 -1.31 3.13
CA SER A 240 -13.41 -0.06 3.83
C SER A 240 -14.57 0.93 3.68
N TYR A 241 -15.22 0.97 2.51
CA TYR A 241 -16.44 1.75 2.30
C TYR A 241 -17.58 1.21 3.16
N LEU A 242 -17.83 -0.11 3.16
CA LEU A 242 -18.86 -0.75 3.98
C LEU A 242 -18.63 -0.55 5.48
N GLN A 243 -17.39 -0.72 5.96
CA GLN A 243 -17.03 -0.45 7.35
C GLN A 243 -17.30 1.00 7.72
N ARG A 244 -16.93 1.95 6.84
CA ARG A 244 -17.22 3.36 7.06
C ARG A 244 -18.72 3.62 7.15
N ARG A 245 -19.49 2.99 6.28
CA ARG A 245 -20.94 3.17 6.19
C ARG A 245 -21.71 2.55 7.35
N LEU A 246 -21.26 1.38 7.81
CA LEU A 246 -21.94 0.60 8.85
C LEU A 246 -21.42 0.91 10.26
N GLN A 247 -20.12 1.20 10.41
CA GLN A 247 -19.45 1.30 11.72
C GLN A 247 -18.84 2.70 11.97
N GLY A 248 -18.92 3.62 11.01
CA GLY A 248 -18.32 4.94 11.12
C GLY A 248 -16.78 4.97 11.05
N LYS A 249 -16.12 3.83 10.77
CA LYS A 249 -14.67 3.68 10.69
C LYS A 249 -14.26 3.20 9.30
N ALA A 250 -13.10 3.61 8.82
CA ALA A 250 -12.52 3.13 7.56
C ALA A 250 -11.15 2.52 7.82
N SER A 251 -10.86 1.37 7.19
CA SER A 251 -9.56 0.72 7.27
C SER A 251 -8.54 1.36 6.34
N LEU A 252 -8.96 1.88 5.17
CA LEU A 252 -8.09 2.59 4.25
C LEU A 252 -7.82 4.03 4.68
N CYS A 253 -6.55 4.44 4.69
CA CYS A 253 -6.14 5.82 5.01
C CYS A 253 -6.72 6.84 4.03
N THR A 254 -7.01 6.44 2.77
CA THR A 254 -7.68 7.26 1.76
C THR A 254 -9.03 7.77 2.26
N TYR A 255 -9.77 6.96 3.01
CA TYR A 255 -11.11 7.28 3.54
C TYR A 255 -11.09 7.79 4.99
N GLN A 256 -9.92 8.01 5.58
CA GLN A 256 -9.80 8.59 6.92
C GLN A 256 -9.69 10.12 6.89
N SER A 257 -10.06 10.76 7.99
CA SER A 257 -10.11 12.23 8.10
C SER A 257 -8.73 12.90 8.28
N SER A 258 -7.70 12.12 8.64
CA SER A 258 -6.33 12.62 8.83
C SER A 258 -5.32 11.65 8.23
N CYS A 259 -4.12 12.14 7.91
CA CYS A 259 -2.93 11.31 7.66
C CYS A 259 -2.13 11.05 8.94
N GLY A 260 -0.99 10.35 8.85
CA GLY A 260 -0.12 10.08 10.00
C GLY A 260 -0.66 8.94 10.87
N HIS A 261 -0.94 7.79 10.27
CA HIS A 261 -1.36 6.57 10.97
C HIS A 261 -0.23 5.55 11.09
N TYR A 262 0.90 5.80 10.43
CA TYR A 262 2.11 5.00 10.46
C TYR A 262 3.33 5.91 10.26
N LEU A 263 4.51 5.39 10.57
CA LEU A 263 5.78 6.00 10.22
C LEU A 263 6.48 5.12 9.19
N VAL A 264 7.20 5.75 8.28
CA VAL A 264 8.12 5.07 7.36
C VAL A 264 9.52 5.16 7.92
N VAL A 265 10.21 4.04 7.95
CA VAL A 265 11.62 3.94 8.36
C VAL A 265 12.42 3.43 7.17
N GLU A 266 13.36 4.23 6.70
CA GLU A 266 14.28 3.88 5.63
C GLU A 266 15.45 3.03 6.15
N HIS A 267 16.15 2.37 5.24
CA HIS A 267 17.29 1.49 5.52
C HIS A 267 18.37 2.12 6.40
N ASN A 268 18.53 3.44 6.35
CA ASN A 268 19.52 4.20 7.12
C ASN A 268 18.94 4.81 8.42
N GLY A 269 17.68 4.50 8.75
CA GLY A 269 16.99 5.00 9.93
C GLY A 269 16.25 6.33 9.75
N ASP A 270 16.26 6.93 8.58
CA ASP A 270 15.49 8.14 8.32
C ASP A 270 13.98 7.88 8.46
N VAL A 271 13.26 8.79 9.10
CA VAL A 271 11.84 8.64 9.43
C VAL A 271 11.00 9.64 8.65
N TYR A 272 9.89 9.15 8.04
CA TYR A 272 8.97 9.95 7.24
C TYR A 272 7.49 9.70 7.64
N PRO A 273 6.57 10.64 7.34
CA PRO A 273 5.16 10.53 7.75
C PRO A 273 4.30 9.65 6.81
N CYS A 274 4.79 9.34 5.62
CA CYS A 274 4.05 8.56 4.61
C CYS A 274 5.00 8.05 3.52
N ASP A 275 4.71 6.88 3.00
CA ASP A 275 5.48 6.21 1.95
C ASP A 275 5.56 7.01 0.63
N PHE A 276 4.47 7.68 0.24
CA PHE A 276 4.46 8.57 -0.93
C PHE A 276 5.20 9.89 -0.71
N TYR A 277 5.65 10.18 0.51
CA TYR A 277 6.28 11.43 0.92
C TYR A 277 7.67 11.22 1.52
N VAL A 278 8.38 10.21 1.03
CA VAL A 278 9.81 10.03 1.30
C VAL A 278 10.57 11.04 0.44
N ARG A 279 10.78 12.23 1.00
CA ARG A 279 11.41 13.40 0.38
C ARG A 279 12.09 14.24 1.45
N PRO A 280 13.16 14.98 1.12
CA PRO A 280 13.91 15.79 2.10
C PRO A 280 13.03 16.72 2.94
N GLU A 281 12.07 17.38 2.31
CA GLU A 281 11.17 18.34 2.97
C GLU A 281 10.18 17.69 3.95
N TRP A 282 10.01 16.37 3.91
CA TRP A 282 9.12 15.62 4.80
C TRP A 282 9.87 14.71 5.76
N LYS A 283 11.19 14.78 5.81
CA LYS A 283 11.99 14.03 6.77
C LYS A 283 11.72 14.52 8.18
N LEU A 284 11.25 13.61 9.04
CA LEU A 284 10.92 13.90 10.43
C LEU A 284 12.14 13.84 11.37
N GLY A 285 13.20 13.16 10.95
CA GLY A 285 14.43 12.92 11.70
C GLY A 285 14.94 11.51 11.47
N ARG A 286 15.69 10.98 12.40
CA ARG A 286 16.30 9.64 12.34
C ARG A 286 15.98 8.84 13.61
N LEU A 287 15.89 7.52 13.48
CA LEU A 287 15.79 6.61 14.62
C LEU A 287 16.90 6.90 15.64
N GLY A 288 16.57 6.83 16.92
CA GLY A 288 17.49 7.14 18.01
C GLY A 288 17.59 8.62 18.41
N GLU A 289 17.20 9.56 17.54
CA GLU A 289 17.16 10.99 17.91
C GLU A 289 16.07 11.29 18.93
N ARG A 290 15.00 10.50 18.93
CA ARG A 290 13.87 10.61 19.85
C ARG A 290 13.06 9.32 19.89
N PRO A 291 12.25 9.06 20.92
CA PRO A 291 11.32 7.94 20.96
C PRO A 291 10.38 7.94 19.75
N LEU A 292 10.10 6.77 19.17
CA LEU A 292 9.28 6.62 17.95
C LEU A 292 7.92 7.36 18.01
N ARG A 293 7.25 7.33 19.16
CA ARG A 293 5.97 8.03 19.37
C ARG A 293 6.06 9.55 19.24
N ASP A 294 7.23 10.13 19.53
CA ASP A 294 7.41 11.58 19.60
C ASP A 294 7.56 12.19 18.19
N PHE A 295 7.89 11.38 17.19
CA PHE A 295 7.85 11.81 15.78
C PHE A 295 6.48 12.37 15.37
N PHE A 296 5.37 11.82 15.89
CA PHE A 296 4.02 12.33 15.62
C PHE A 296 3.74 13.70 16.26
N GLN A 297 4.52 14.10 17.26
CA GLN A 297 4.37 15.38 17.94
C GLN A 297 5.08 16.53 17.21
N LEU A 298 5.96 16.21 16.28
CA LEU A 298 6.69 17.22 15.52
C LEU A 298 5.75 18.15 14.75
N PRO A 299 6.05 19.46 14.68
CA PRO A 299 5.25 20.41 13.90
C PRO A 299 5.04 19.95 12.45
N LEU A 300 6.09 19.38 11.81
CA LEU A 300 6.04 18.86 10.46
C LEU A 300 5.06 17.69 10.32
N ALA A 301 5.11 16.69 11.22
CA ALA A 301 4.18 15.57 11.22
C ALA A 301 2.72 16.00 11.43
N ARG A 302 2.50 16.94 12.37
CA ARG A 302 1.17 17.52 12.60
C ARG A 302 0.68 18.32 11.40
N SER A 303 1.56 19.07 10.73
CA SER A 303 1.25 19.77 9.49
C SER A 303 0.84 18.80 8.39
N PHE A 304 1.61 17.71 8.19
CA PHE A 304 1.30 16.64 7.27
C PHE A 304 -0.07 16.02 7.54
N ALA A 305 -0.36 15.69 8.79
CA ALA A 305 -1.65 15.11 9.18
C ALA A 305 -2.83 16.05 8.89
N ARG A 306 -2.69 17.35 9.19
CA ARG A 306 -3.71 18.39 8.95
C ARG A 306 -3.90 18.70 7.47
N ALA A 307 -2.87 18.56 6.65
CA ALA A 307 -2.96 18.80 5.20
C ALA A 307 -3.94 17.86 4.50
N LYS A 308 -4.36 16.75 5.16
CA LYS A 308 -5.46 15.88 4.71
C LYS A 308 -6.81 16.62 4.66
N SER A 309 -7.04 17.59 5.52
CA SER A 309 -8.27 18.38 5.52
C SER A 309 -8.51 19.01 4.15
N PRO A 310 -9.74 18.96 3.61
CA PRO A 310 -10.04 19.52 2.32
C PRO A 310 -9.86 21.05 2.33
N ARG A 311 -9.15 21.58 1.33
CA ARG A 311 -8.98 23.01 1.12
C ARG A 311 -9.90 23.56 0.02
N ASP A 312 -10.48 22.66 -0.78
CA ASP A 312 -11.41 23.01 -1.85
C ASP A 312 -12.80 23.27 -1.26
N PRO A 313 -13.43 24.44 -1.55
CA PRO A 313 -14.78 24.78 -1.08
C PRO A 313 -15.86 23.78 -1.49
N GLU A 314 -15.71 23.13 -2.66
CA GLU A 314 -16.65 22.09 -3.11
C GLU A 314 -16.67 20.87 -2.17
N CYS A 315 -15.53 20.53 -1.57
CA CYS A 315 -15.49 19.48 -0.56
C CYS A 315 -16.31 19.84 0.68
N GLY A 316 -16.41 21.12 1.02
CA GLY A 316 -17.22 21.62 2.14
C GLY A 316 -18.71 21.33 1.97
N ARG A 317 -19.20 21.39 0.74
CA ARG A 317 -20.62 21.19 0.36
C ARG A 317 -20.94 19.78 -0.14
N CYS A 318 -19.92 18.91 -0.25
CA CYS A 318 -20.06 17.58 -0.82
C CYS A 318 -20.76 16.63 0.15
N SER A 319 -21.83 15.96 -0.29
CA SER A 319 -22.56 14.94 0.49
C SER A 319 -21.69 13.74 0.86
N TRP A 320 -20.62 13.46 0.10
CA TRP A 320 -19.69 12.35 0.31
C TRP A 320 -18.48 12.71 1.17
N ARG A 321 -18.41 13.95 1.68
CA ARG A 321 -17.27 14.39 2.51
C ARG A 321 -16.97 13.45 3.67
N GLY A 322 -18.00 12.95 4.34
CA GLY A 322 -17.89 12.04 5.48
C GLY A 322 -17.31 10.66 5.12
N HIS A 323 -17.27 10.29 3.84
CA HIS A 323 -16.69 9.04 3.33
C HIS A 323 -15.29 9.28 2.74
N CYS A 324 -15.17 10.27 1.88
CA CYS A 324 -13.99 10.51 1.05
C CYS A 324 -12.88 11.29 1.77
N HIS A 325 -13.23 12.27 2.63
CA HIS A 325 -12.29 13.20 3.27
C HIS A 325 -11.25 13.80 2.30
N ALA A 326 -11.69 14.13 1.07
CA ALA A 326 -10.87 14.65 -0.04
C ALA A 326 -9.80 13.68 -0.58
N GLY A 327 -9.93 12.38 -0.35
CA GLY A 327 -9.04 11.35 -0.91
C GLY A 327 -7.60 11.38 -0.37
N CYS A 328 -6.69 10.71 -1.04
CA CYS A 328 -5.27 10.75 -0.70
C CYS A 328 -4.64 12.10 -1.08
N GLN A 329 -3.74 12.63 -0.25
CA GLN A 329 -3.00 13.86 -0.55
C GLN A 329 -2.11 13.70 -1.80
N LYS A 330 -1.55 12.50 -2.01
CA LYS A 330 -0.75 12.17 -3.20
C LYS A 330 -1.53 12.41 -4.50
N ASP A 331 -2.84 12.16 -4.48
CA ASP A 331 -3.69 12.24 -5.67
C ASP A 331 -4.29 13.64 -5.88
N ARG A 332 -3.84 14.65 -5.14
CA ARG A 332 -4.27 16.04 -5.31
C ARG A 332 -3.42 16.75 -6.37
N LEU A 333 -3.57 16.27 -7.58
CA LEU A 333 -2.89 16.80 -8.77
C LEU A 333 -3.94 17.27 -9.79
N ASP A 334 -3.67 18.38 -10.48
CA ASP A 334 -4.45 18.79 -11.65
C ASP A 334 -4.07 17.96 -12.90
N ALA A 335 -4.61 18.33 -14.05
CA ALA A 335 -4.35 17.65 -15.32
C ALA A 335 -2.87 17.76 -15.76
N GLN A 336 -2.21 18.82 -15.35
CA GLN A 336 -0.80 19.11 -15.61
C GLN A 336 0.13 18.53 -14.53
N GLY A 337 -0.42 17.85 -13.52
CA GLY A 337 0.34 17.29 -12.42
C GLY A 337 0.74 18.30 -11.34
N ALA A 338 0.27 19.54 -11.37
CA ALA A 338 0.48 20.50 -10.30
C ALA A 338 -0.39 20.21 -9.07
N SER A 339 -0.03 20.75 -7.90
CA SER A 339 -0.77 20.51 -6.67
C SER A 339 -2.19 21.13 -6.74
N ALA A 340 -3.21 20.34 -6.42
CA ALA A 340 -4.61 20.73 -6.41
C ALA A 340 -5.23 20.70 -4.99
N GLY A 341 -6.34 21.39 -4.78
CA GLY A 341 -7.05 21.44 -3.49
C GLY A 341 -7.78 20.15 -3.12
N ARG A 342 -8.11 19.30 -4.09
CA ARG A 342 -8.84 18.03 -3.94
C ARG A 342 -8.21 16.91 -4.73
N SER A 343 -8.55 15.65 -4.40
CA SER A 343 -8.12 14.50 -5.17
C SER A 343 -8.58 14.58 -6.62
N ARG A 344 -7.69 14.27 -7.56
CA ARG A 344 -8.02 14.10 -8.97
C ARG A 344 -9.10 13.05 -9.18
N PHE A 345 -9.12 12.00 -8.35
CA PHE A 345 -10.14 10.95 -8.40
C PHE A 345 -11.47 11.31 -7.72
N CYS A 346 -11.70 12.61 -7.38
CA CYS A 346 -12.97 13.05 -6.79
C CYS A 346 -14.20 12.61 -7.61
N PRO A 347 -14.26 12.77 -8.97
CA PRO A 347 -15.40 12.30 -9.76
C PRO A 347 -15.59 10.79 -9.68
N ALA A 348 -14.50 10.01 -9.66
CA ALA A 348 -14.54 8.55 -9.52
C ALA A 348 -15.16 8.11 -8.19
N TYR A 349 -14.72 8.72 -7.09
CA TYR A 349 -15.28 8.42 -5.75
C TYR A 349 -16.74 8.82 -5.63
N GLN A 350 -17.16 9.95 -6.20
CA GLN A 350 -18.57 10.37 -6.22
C GLN A 350 -19.44 9.37 -6.99
N ALA A 351 -19.00 8.94 -8.17
CA ALA A 351 -19.71 7.94 -8.97
C ALA A 351 -19.83 6.60 -8.22
N PHE A 352 -18.72 6.13 -7.65
CA PHE A 352 -18.69 4.88 -6.89
C PHE A 352 -19.61 4.93 -5.66
N PHE A 353 -19.50 5.97 -4.83
CA PHE A 353 -20.33 6.07 -3.62
C PHE A 353 -21.82 6.18 -3.97
N ALA A 354 -22.17 6.95 -5.02
CA ALA A 354 -23.56 7.04 -5.48
C ALA A 354 -24.09 5.69 -5.99
N ARG A 355 -23.24 4.90 -6.67
CA ARG A 355 -23.60 3.55 -7.12
C ARG A 355 -23.80 2.60 -5.95
N ALA A 356 -22.82 2.55 -5.04
CA ALA A 356 -22.85 1.66 -3.88
C ALA A 356 -24.00 1.95 -2.91
N GLU A 357 -24.33 3.23 -2.69
CA GLU A 357 -25.44 3.62 -1.80
C GLU A 357 -26.79 3.16 -2.34
N LYS A 358 -26.99 3.14 -3.66
CA LYS A 358 -28.23 2.61 -4.26
C LYS A 358 -28.45 1.13 -3.92
N ASP A 359 -27.38 0.33 -3.94
CA ASP A 359 -27.46 -1.10 -3.63
C ASP A 359 -27.65 -1.34 -2.13
N LEU A 360 -26.96 -0.58 -1.28
CA LEU A 360 -27.16 -0.64 0.17
C LEU A 360 -28.59 -0.26 0.57
N ALA A 361 -29.19 0.71 -0.09
CA ALA A 361 -30.58 1.10 0.14
C ALA A 361 -31.58 -0.02 -0.25
N ARG A 362 -31.25 -0.82 -1.27
CA ARG A 362 -32.04 -2.01 -1.65
C ARG A 362 -31.92 -3.12 -0.62
N LEU A 363 -30.68 -3.43 -0.19
CA LEU A 363 -30.42 -4.47 0.81
C LEU A 363 -31.06 -4.19 2.18
N ARG A 364 -31.27 -2.93 2.56
CA ARG A 364 -31.97 -2.54 3.79
C ARG A 364 -33.50 -2.70 3.72
N ARG A 365 -34.05 -2.90 2.54
CA ARG A 365 -35.50 -3.10 2.33
C ARG A 365 -35.91 -4.57 2.22
N LEU A 366 -34.93 -5.47 2.19
CA LEU A 366 -35.09 -6.91 2.27
C LEU A 366 -34.89 -7.40 3.70
#